data_27dc1a3fc850a308173b8e39c7af135c
#
_entry.id   27dc1a3fc850a308173b8e39c7af135c
#
_cell.length_a   1.000
_cell.length_b   1.000
_cell.length_c   1.000
_cell.angle_alpha   90.00
_cell.angle_beta   90.00
_cell.angle_gamma   90.00
#
_symmetry.space_group_name_H-M   'P 1'
#
loop_
_entity.id
_entity.type
_entity.pdbx_description
1 polymer ?
#
loop_
_entity_poly.entity_id
_entity_poly.type
_entity_poly.pdbx_seq_one_letter_code
_entity_poly.pdbx_strand_id
1 'polypeptide(L)'
;ARVELRELLKELSRMGKTIIISSHILTELTEMCSHVGIIERGTLLASGKVSDILGKLNQHMRIVKLRIRPIKAEKVEVLRGILLNGPGVKAVRPLDSQPLTDWEVQVEGNEAELNQLLRYFVEKNVPLFGFAEQPTNLEEIFLQVTKGYVS
;
A
#
# COMPACT_ATOMS: atom_id res chain seq x y z
N ALA A 1 -6.32 25.80 -9.18
CA ALA A 1 -7.46 25.68 -8.23
C ALA A 1 -7.18 24.72 -7.06
N ARG A 2 -6.87 23.42 -7.27
CA ARG A 2 -6.66 22.47 -6.15
C ARG A 2 -5.44 22.80 -5.30
N VAL A 3 -4.31 23.15 -5.92
CA VAL A 3 -3.07 23.53 -5.22
C VAL A 3 -3.28 24.79 -4.39
N GLU A 4 -3.94 25.78 -4.93
CA GLU A 4 -4.25 27.05 -4.24
C GLU A 4 -5.16 26.83 -3.04
N LEU A 5 -6.19 25.98 -3.17
CA LEU A 5 -7.05 25.62 -2.05
C LEU A 5 -6.27 24.93 -0.93
N ARG A 6 -5.37 24.02 -1.27
CA ARG A 6 -4.50 23.34 -0.31
C ARG A 6 -3.64 24.32 0.48
N GLU A 7 -2.97 25.24 -0.20
CA GLU A 7 -2.13 26.23 0.46
C GLU A 7 -2.95 27.18 1.35
N LEU A 8 -4.14 27.57 0.92
CA LEU A 8 -5.06 28.37 1.73
C LEU A 8 -5.47 27.63 3.02
N LEU A 9 -5.82 26.33 2.92
CA LEU A 9 -6.19 25.52 4.08
C LEU A 9 -5.01 25.35 5.06
N LYS A 10 -3.81 25.14 4.54
CA LYS A 10 -2.60 25.11 5.38
C LYS A 10 -2.36 26.44 6.11
N GLU A 11 -2.54 27.55 5.44
CA GLU A 11 -2.37 28.87 6.04
C GLU A 11 -3.40 29.11 7.14
N LEU A 12 -4.68 28.80 6.90
CA LEU A 12 -5.73 28.89 7.92
C LEU A 12 -5.41 28.00 9.14
N SER A 13 -4.86 26.81 8.91
CA SER A 13 -4.42 25.94 10.00
C SER A 13 -3.28 26.54 10.80
N ARG A 14 -2.29 27.18 10.14
CA ARG A 14 -1.19 27.91 10.82
C ARG A 14 -1.70 29.09 11.66
N MET A 15 -2.80 29.68 11.23
CA MET A 15 -3.50 30.75 12.00
C MET A 15 -4.30 30.20 13.19
N GLY A 16 -4.18 28.91 13.51
CA GLY A 16 -4.87 28.28 14.65
C GLY A 16 -6.33 27.89 14.38
N LYS A 17 -6.76 27.85 13.10
CA LYS A 17 -8.09 27.37 12.75
C LYS A 17 -8.15 25.85 12.71
N THR A 18 -9.18 25.28 13.32
CA THR A 18 -9.51 23.87 13.16
C THR A 18 -10.38 23.69 11.92
N ILE A 19 -9.96 22.80 11.03
CA ILE A 19 -10.62 22.58 9.74
C ILE A 19 -11.01 21.12 9.65
N ILE A 20 -12.27 20.84 9.30
CA ILE A 20 -12.76 19.49 9.02
C ILE A 20 -13.03 19.39 7.52
N ILE A 21 -12.47 18.37 6.89
CA ILE A 21 -12.61 18.10 5.47
C ILE A 21 -13.19 16.70 5.31
N SER A 22 -14.17 16.54 4.44
CA SER A 22 -14.65 15.23 3.99
C SER A 22 -14.29 15.05 2.53
N SER A 23 -13.62 13.96 2.22
CA SER A 23 -13.23 13.60 0.86
C SER A 23 -13.22 12.09 0.69
N HIS A 24 -13.42 11.64 -0.53
CA HIS A 24 -13.17 10.24 -0.94
C HIS A 24 -11.79 10.08 -1.61
N ILE A 25 -11.05 11.18 -1.78
CA ILE A 25 -9.70 11.18 -2.38
C ILE A 25 -8.69 11.13 -1.23
N LEU A 26 -8.28 9.92 -0.89
CA LEU A 26 -7.48 9.65 0.31
C LEU A 26 -6.08 10.22 0.24
N THR A 27 -5.48 10.28 -0.94
CA THR A 27 -4.17 10.90 -1.16
C THR A 27 -4.16 12.39 -0.82
N GLU A 28 -5.23 13.13 -1.14
CA GLU A 28 -5.35 14.53 -0.79
C GLU A 28 -5.43 14.73 0.74
N LEU A 29 -6.15 13.84 1.44
CA LEU A 29 -6.25 13.89 2.90
C LEU A 29 -4.88 13.69 3.56
N THR A 30 -4.06 12.78 3.04
CA THR A 30 -2.71 12.50 3.55
C THR A 30 -1.81 13.74 3.49
N GLU A 31 -1.97 14.55 2.44
CA GLU A 31 -1.14 15.74 2.23
C GLU A 31 -1.61 16.98 2.99
N MET A 32 -2.90 17.03 3.35
CA MET A 32 -3.52 18.22 3.93
C MET A 32 -3.87 18.06 5.41
N CYS A 33 -4.19 16.85 5.85
CA CYS A 33 -4.71 16.60 7.18
C CYS A 33 -3.64 16.07 8.14
N SER A 34 -3.67 16.53 9.39
CA SER A 34 -2.86 15.97 10.48
C SER A 34 -3.49 14.71 11.07
N HIS A 35 -4.83 14.66 11.08
CA HIS A 35 -5.63 13.56 11.62
C HIS A 35 -6.67 13.15 10.59
N VAL A 36 -7.05 11.88 10.61
CA VAL A 36 -8.11 11.33 9.77
C VAL A 36 -9.06 10.46 10.59
N GLY A 37 -10.31 10.39 10.16
CA GLY A 37 -11.29 9.44 10.63
C GLY A 37 -11.88 8.68 9.44
N ILE A 38 -11.94 7.37 9.52
CA ILE A 38 -12.54 6.49 8.51
C ILE A 38 -13.91 6.08 9.00
N ILE A 39 -14.94 6.44 8.24
CA ILE A 39 -16.34 6.14 8.58
C ILE A 39 -16.92 5.24 7.49
N GLU A 40 -17.56 4.16 7.90
CA GLU A 40 -18.31 3.28 7.03
C GLU A 40 -19.70 2.99 7.65
N ARG A 41 -20.76 3.17 6.88
CA ARG A 41 -22.15 2.91 7.30
C ARG A 41 -22.51 3.57 8.65
N GLY A 42 -22.00 4.78 8.87
CA GLY A 42 -22.26 5.52 10.11
C GLY A 42 -21.39 5.12 11.30
N THR A 43 -20.48 4.17 11.15
CA THR A 43 -19.58 3.71 12.20
C THR A 43 -18.16 4.23 11.95
N LEU A 44 -17.53 4.79 12.99
CA LEU A 44 -16.13 5.21 12.94
C LEU A 44 -15.23 3.97 13.07
N LEU A 45 -14.59 3.57 11.98
CA LEU A 45 -13.73 2.38 11.93
C LEU A 45 -12.33 2.63 12.47
N ALA A 46 -11.78 3.80 12.17
CA ALA A 46 -10.45 4.20 12.64
C ALA A 46 -10.38 5.72 12.76
N SER A 47 -9.60 6.22 13.70
CA SER A 47 -9.26 7.64 13.82
C SER A 47 -7.90 7.84 14.47
N GLY A 48 -7.23 8.92 14.11
CA GLY A 48 -5.94 9.28 14.68
C GLY A 48 -5.09 10.14 13.76
N LYS A 49 -3.84 10.36 14.18
CA LYS A 49 -2.86 11.02 13.31
C LYS A 49 -2.60 10.17 12.07
N VAL A 50 -2.48 10.82 10.93
CA VAL A 50 -2.16 10.14 9.65
C VAL A 50 -0.90 9.30 9.79
N SER A 51 0.15 9.85 10.40
CA SER A 51 1.41 9.14 10.66
C SER A 51 1.24 7.87 11.48
N ASP A 52 0.38 7.90 12.50
CA ASP A 52 0.20 6.78 13.42
C ASP A 52 -0.62 5.66 12.76
N ILE A 53 -1.64 6.05 11.97
CA ILE A 53 -2.44 5.10 11.20
C ILE A 53 -1.59 4.43 10.12
N LEU A 54 -0.79 5.20 9.37
CA LEU A 54 0.16 4.67 8.40
C LEU A 54 1.22 3.78 9.07
N GLY A 55 1.76 4.20 10.23
CA GLY A 55 2.79 3.48 10.95
C GLY A 55 2.34 2.14 11.51
N LYS A 56 1.12 2.05 12.07
CA LYS A 56 0.57 0.80 12.61
C LYS A 56 0.43 -0.29 11.54
N LEU A 57 0.09 0.09 10.32
CA LEU A 57 -0.09 -0.84 9.21
C LEU A 57 1.24 -1.21 8.55
N ASN A 58 2.20 -0.29 8.47
CA ASN A 58 3.55 -0.57 8.03
C ASN A 58 4.31 -1.54 8.96
N GLN A 59 3.84 -1.75 10.20
CA GLN A 59 4.47 -2.71 11.10
C GLN A 59 4.18 -4.17 10.72
N HIS A 60 3.09 -4.44 10.01
CA HIS A 60 2.63 -5.81 9.76
C HIS A 60 2.46 -6.16 8.27
N MET A 61 2.05 -5.20 7.44
CA MET A 61 1.81 -5.45 6.01
C MET A 61 2.61 -4.48 5.14
N ARG A 62 3.40 -5.03 4.25
CA ARG A 62 4.23 -4.29 3.30
C ARG A 62 3.81 -4.63 1.88
N ILE A 63 3.93 -3.67 0.99
CA ILE A 63 3.65 -3.85 -0.42
C ILE A 63 4.96 -3.75 -1.18
N VAL A 64 5.24 -4.78 -1.94
CA VAL A 64 6.43 -4.84 -2.79
C VAL A 64 6.00 -4.88 -4.24
N LYS A 65 6.50 -3.93 -5.02
CA LYS A 65 6.40 -3.97 -6.47
C LYS A 65 7.57 -4.76 -7.03
N LEU A 66 7.24 -5.84 -7.74
CA LEU A 66 8.21 -6.61 -8.50
C LEU A 66 8.13 -6.23 -9.96
N ARG A 67 9.28 -6.04 -10.59
CA ARG A 67 9.39 -5.99 -12.04
C ARG A 67 10.18 -7.21 -12.49
N ILE A 68 9.60 -7.96 -13.42
CA ILE A 68 10.20 -9.17 -13.98
C ILE A 68 10.41 -9.04 -15.49
N ARG A 69 11.28 -9.86 -16.05
CA ARG A 69 11.38 -9.97 -17.52
C ARG A 69 10.09 -10.61 -18.06
N PRO A 70 9.67 -10.21 -19.27
CA PRO A 70 8.52 -10.85 -19.92
C PRO A 70 8.67 -12.37 -19.94
N ILE A 71 7.63 -13.07 -19.55
CA ILE A 71 7.55 -14.53 -19.55
C ILE A 71 6.46 -14.99 -20.50
N LYS A 72 6.56 -16.22 -20.98
CA LYS A 72 5.52 -16.83 -21.80
C LYS A 72 4.26 -17.06 -20.97
N ALA A 73 3.08 -16.92 -21.58
CA ALA A 73 1.78 -17.06 -20.92
C ALA A 73 1.64 -18.39 -20.15
N GLU A 74 2.17 -19.49 -20.69
CA GLU A 74 2.19 -20.81 -20.05
C GLU A 74 2.95 -20.88 -18.72
N LYS A 75 3.87 -19.93 -18.46
CA LYS A 75 4.66 -19.85 -17.23
C LYS A 75 4.09 -18.93 -16.16
N VAL A 76 3.04 -18.19 -16.48
CA VAL A 76 2.46 -17.19 -15.57
C VAL A 76 1.92 -17.83 -14.29
N GLU A 77 1.18 -18.93 -14.40
CA GLU A 77 0.63 -19.62 -13.22
C GLU A 77 1.73 -20.27 -12.37
N VAL A 78 2.78 -20.79 -13.00
CA VAL A 78 3.95 -21.32 -12.28
C VAL A 78 4.65 -20.20 -11.50
N LEU A 79 4.87 -19.05 -12.14
CA LEU A 79 5.44 -17.89 -11.48
C LEU A 79 4.56 -17.41 -10.32
N ARG A 80 3.27 -17.29 -10.56
CA ARG A 80 2.32 -16.88 -9.51
C ARG A 80 2.38 -17.81 -8.31
N GLY A 81 2.45 -19.12 -8.53
CA GLY A 81 2.64 -20.12 -7.49
C GLY A 81 3.95 -19.91 -6.71
N ILE A 82 5.06 -19.64 -7.40
CA ILE A 82 6.34 -19.34 -6.76
C ILE A 82 6.23 -18.07 -5.90
N LEU A 83 5.62 -17.01 -6.43
CA LEU A 83 5.48 -15.74 -5.70
C LEU A 83 4.61 -15.91 -4.45
N LEU A 84 3.48 -16.64 -4.55
CA LEU A 84 2.57 -16.89 -3.43
C LEU A 84 3.19 -17.74 -2.32
N ASN A 85 4.12 -18.64 -2.65
CA ASN A 85 4.82 -19.48 -1.68
C ASN A 85 6.04 -18.78 -1.04
N GLY A 86 6.29 -17.51 -1.34
CA GLY A 86 7.34 -16.74 -0.72
C GLY A 86 7.09 -16.52 0.78
N PRO A 87 8.17 -16.44 1.60
CA PRO A 87 8.04 -16.20 3.03
C PRO A 87 7.31 -14.89 3.31
N GLY A 88 6.29 -14.94 4.17
CA GLY A 88 5.47 -13.80 4.55
C GLY A 88 4.47 -13.32 3.49
N VAL A 89 4.43 -13.90 2.30
CA VAL A 89 3.52 -13.46 1.24
C VAL A 89 2.07 -13.84 1.56
N LYS A 90 1.17 -12.86 1.48
CA LYS A 90 -0.27 -13.02 1.72
C LYS A 90 -1.08 -12.91 0.43
N ALA A 91 -0.66 -12.08 -0.50
CA ALA A 91 -1.34 -11.91 -1.78
C ALA A 91 -0.37 -11.51 -2.89
N VAL A 92 -0.72 -11.87 -4.11
CA VAL A 92 0.03 -11.53 -5.32
C VAL A 92 -0.95 -11.12 -6.40
N ARG A 93 -0.72 -9.99 -7.05
CA ARG A 93 -1.51 -9.56 -8.20
C ARG A 93 -0.65 -8.98 -9.31
N PRO A 94 -0.96 -9.24 -10.57
CA PRO A 94 -0.34 -8.52 -11.67
C PRO A 94 -0.86 -7.07 -11.68
N LEU A 95 0.00 -6.12 -12.06
CA LEU A 95 -0.35 -4.71 -12.20
C LEU A 95 -0.65 -4.31 -13.64
N ASP A 96 -0.13 -5.06 -14.60
CA ASP A 96 -0.37 -4.88 -16.03
C ASP A 96 -1.09 -6.09 -16.62
N SER A 97 -1.82 -5.87 -17.70
CA SER A 97 -2.58 -6.94 -18.36
C SER A 97 -1.75 -7.74 -19.36
N GLN A 98 -0.77 -7.12 -20.03
CA GLN A 98 0.22 -7.78 -20.90
C GLN A 98 1.26 -6.74 -21.43
N PRO A 99 2.56 -7.09 -21.48
CA PRO A 99 3.17 -8.30 -20.92
C PRO A 99 3.15 -8.25 -19.40
N LEU A 100 2.90 -9.36 -18.72
CA LEU A 100 2.83 -9.45 -17.25
C LEU A 100 4.23 -9.26 -16.63
N THR A 101 4.71 -8.03 -16.62
CA THR A 101 6.04 -7.65 -16.16
C THR A 101 6.04 -7.04 -14.77
N ASP A 102 4.95 -6.38 -14.38
CA ASP A 102 4.83 -5.73 -13.09
C ASP A 102 3.84 -6.48 -12.18
N TRP A 103 4.30 -6.81 -10.98
CA TRP A 103 3.54 -7.54 -9.98
C TRP A 103 3.56 -6.82 -8.66
N GLU A 104 2.47 -6.89 -7.94
CA GLU A 104 2.38 -6.45 -6.55
C GLU A 104 2.31 -7.66 -5.64
N VAL A 105 3.13 -7.65 -4.60
CA VAL A 105 3.19 -8.68 -3.58
C VAL A 105 2.93 -8.04 -2.22
N GLN A 106 1.91 -8.52 -1.53
CA GLN A 106 1.63 -8.14 -0.15
C GLN A 106 2.35 -9.10 0.78
N VAL A 107 3.15 -8.53 1.67
CA VAL A 107 4.06 -9.28 2.56
C VAL A 107 3.78 -8.89 4.01
N GLU A 108 3.57 -9.88 4.86
CA GLU A 108 3.54 -9.68 6.30
C GLU A 108 4.95 -9.84 6.86
N GLY A 109 5.42 -8.81 7.56
CA GLY A 109 6.73 -8.84 8.19
C GLY A 109 7.45 -7.50 8.18
N ASN A 110 8.65 -7.51 8.72
CA ASN A 110 9.53 -6.35 8.80
C ASN A 110 10.59 -6.39 7.67
N GLU A 111 11.61 -5.56 7.77
CA GLU A 111 12.69 -5.46 6.78
C GLU A 111 13.50 -6.76 6.62
N ALA A 112 13.67 -7.54 7.70
CA ALA A 112 14.38 -8.80 7.64
C ALA A 112 13.60 -9.85 6.82
N GLU A 113 12.29 -9.90 6.95
CA GLU A 113 11.41 -10.75 6.15
C GLU A 113 11.44 -10.35 4.67
N LEU A 114 11.49 -9.05 4.35
CA LEU A 114 11.65 -8.61 2.97
C LEU A 114 12.97 -9.08 2.36
N ASN A 115 14.07 -9.05 3.12
CA ASN A 115 15.35 -9.57 2.68
C ASN A 115 15.31 -11.09 2.44
N GLN A 116 14.62 -11.85 3.30
CA GLN A 116 14.41 -13.28 3.10
C GLN A 116 13.58 -13.57 1.85
N LEU A 117 12.54 -12.77 1.62
CA LEU A 117 11.70 -12.88 0.44
C LEU A 117 12.49 -12.64 -0.84
N LEU A 118 13.33 -11.60 -0.87
CA LEU A 118 14.20 -11.32 -2.02
C LEU A 118 15.15 -12.50 -2.30
N ARG A 119 15.79 -13.04 -1.27
CA ARG A 119 16.65 -14.24 -1.42
C ARG A 119 15.88 -15.42 -1.97
N TYR A 120 14.70 -15.69 -1.44
CA TYR A 120 13.82 -16.76 -1.90
C TYR A 120 13.51 -16.62 -3.40
N PHE A 121 13.16 -15.42 -3.88
CA PHE A 121 12.89 -15.23 -5.30
C PHE A 121 14.13 -15.44 -6.17
N VAL A 122 15.31 -15.03 -5.71
CA VAL A 122 16.58 -15.28 -6.41
C VAL A 122 16.88 -16.78 -6.48
N GLU A 123 16.74 -17.51 -5.37
CA GLU A 123 16.95 -18.96 -5.30
C GLU A 123 15.96 -19.74 -6.18
N LYS A 124 14.73 -19.25 -6.32
CA LYS A 124 13.71 -19.83 -7.21
C LYS A 124 13.87 -19.40 -8.67
N ASN A 125 14.94 -18.67 -9.00
CA ASN A 125 15.22 -18.17 -10.35
C ASN A 125 14.07 -17.33 -10.93
N VAL A 126 13.36 -16.56 -10.07
CA VAL A 126 12.41 -15.54 -10.54
C VAL A 126 13.18 -14.51 -11.35
N PRO A 127 12.79 -14.22 -12.61
CA PRO A 127 13.55 -13.32 -13.48
C PRO A 127 13.36 -11.84 -13.10
N LEU A 128 13.80 -11.50 -11.89
CA LEU A 128 13.64 -10.16 -11.31
C LEU A 128 14.45 -9.10 -12.08
N PHE A 129 13.80 -7.99 -12.34
CA PHE A 129 14.36 -6.77 -12.91
C PHE A 129 14.30 -5.60 -11.91
N GLY A 130 13.36 -5.68 -10.97
CA GLY A 130 13.20 -4.73 -9.89
C GLY A 130 12.46 -5.34 -8.71
N PHE A 131 12.84 -4.88 -7.53
CA PHE A 131 12.20 -5.19 -6.25
C PHE A 131 12.19 -3.91 -5.44
N ALA A 132 11.02 -3.34 -5.23
CA ALA A 132 10.89 -2.06 -4.55
C ALA A 132 9.70 -2.08 -3.59
N GLU A 133 9.96 -1.76 -2.33
CA GLU A 133 8.91 -1.51 -1.36
C GLU A 133 8.14 -0.25 -1.77
N GLN A 134 6.83 -0.32 -1.74
CA GLN A 134 5.96 0.81 -1.98
C GLN A 134 5.55 1.42 -0.63
N PRO A 135 5.54 2.76 -0.53
CA PRO A 135 5.01 3.39 0.67
C PRO A 135 3.52 3.05 0.81
N THR A 136 3.13 2.61 2.00
CA THR A 136 1.71 2.39 2.32
C THR A 136 0.97 3.72 2.27
N ASN A 137 -0.16 3.74 1.58
CA ASN A 137 -1.01 4.91 1.45
C ASN A 137 -2.37 4.71 2.15
N LEU A 138 -3.10 5.81 2.38
CA LEU A 138 -4.41 5.73 3.03
C LEU A 138 -5.44 4.90 2.24
N GLU A 139 -5.29 4.77 0.92
CA GLU A 139 -6.21 3.96 0.10
C GLU A 139 -6.11 2.49 0.45
N GLU A 140 -4.89 1.99 0.62
CA GLU A 140 -4.64 0.61 1.06
C GLU A 140 -5.17 0.36 2.45
N ILE A 141 -4.98 1.32 3.35
CA ILE A 141 -5.53 1.29 4.70
C ILE A 141 -7.05 1.22 4.66
N PHE A 142 -7.67 2.10 3.91
CA PHE A 142 -9.12 2.13 3.74
C PHE A 142 -9.65 0.79 3.24
N LEU A 143 -9.01 0.20 2.22
CA LEU A 143 -9.38 -1.09 1.69
C LEU A 143 -9.21 -2.24 2.69
N GLN A 144 -8.20 -2.17 3.56
CA GLN A 144 -7.99 -3.18 4.60
C GLN A 144 -9.03 -3.06 5.71
N VAL A 145 -9.29 -1.85 6.19
CA VAL A 145 -10.25 -1.59 7.27
C VAL A 145 -11.68 -1.92 6.82
N THR A 146 -12.07 -1.55 5.60
CA THR A 146 -13.41 -1.81 5.05
C THR A 146 -13.62 -3.27 4.65
N LYS A 147 -12.57 -4.04 4.38
CA LYS A 147 -12.65 -5.48 4.11
C LYS A 147 -12.58 -6.36 5.37
N GLY A 148 -12.55 -5.77 6.56
CA GLY A 148 -12.53 -6.50 7.83
C GLY A 148 -11.19 -7.18 8.17
N TYR A 149 -10.08 -6.72 7.60
CA TYR A 149 -8.75 -7.26 7.89
C TYR A 149 -8.08 -6.62 9.13
N VAL A 150 -8.79 -5.73 9.82
CA VAL A 150 -8.32 -5.13 11.07
C VAL A 150 -9.42 -5.32 12.12
N SER A 151 -9.38 -6.41 12.81
CA SER A 151 -10.08 -6.61 14.09
C SER A 151 -9.05 -6.91 15.17
#